data_b7637311f7e7425b8e0a37b44ce7255a
#
_entry.id   b7637311f7e7425b8e0a37b44ce7255a
#
_cell.length_a   1.000
_cell.length_b   1.000
_cell.length_c   1.000
_cell.angle_alpha   90.00
_cell.angle_beta   90.00
_cell.angle_gamma   90.00
#
_symmetry.space_group_name_H-M   'P 1'
#
loop_
_entity.id
_entity.type
_entity.pdbx_description
1 polymer ?
#
loop_
_entity_poly.entity_id
_entity_poly.type
_entity_poly.pdbx_seq_one_letter_code
_entity_poly.pdbx_strand_id
1 'polypeptide(L)'
;MKVPKRRRSVLYELLALANERLWLGHFDLAAGDASPSFRYAVLLRGIGMASAEQVEDLVDIALSECERFYPAFQLVIWGGKPAEEAMATAMIEPIGEA
;
A
#
# COMPACT_ATOMS: atom_id res chain seq x y z
N MET A 1 8.12 8.94 3.24
CA MET A 1 7.00 9.88 3.19
C MET A 1 6.68 10.39 4.58
N LYS A 2 6.84 11.66 4.79
CA LYS A 2 6.54 12.20 6.10
C LYS A 2 5.10 12.70 6.13
N VAL A 3 4.32 12.27 7.11
CA VAL A 3 2.89 12.56 7.15
C VAL A 3 2.58 13.59 8.24
N PRO A 4 2.00 14.75 7.85
CA PRO A 4 1.59 15.72 8.85
C PRO A 4 0.57 15.12 9.81
N LYS A 5 0.68 15.47 11.08
CA LYS A 5 -0.21 14.91 12.10
C LYS A 5 -1.68 15.13 11.78
N ARG A 6 -2.01 16.29 11.22
CA ARG A 6 -3.39 16.62 10.88
C ARG A 6 -3.99 15.73 9.79
N ARG A 7 -3.16 15.01 9.04
CA ARG A 7 -3.64 14.15 7.98
C ARG A 7 -3.66 12.69 8.36
N ARG A 8 -3.18 12.34 9.55
CA ARG A 8 -3.07 10.94 9.92
C ARG A 8 -4.40 10.22 10.05
N SER A 9 -5.43 10.89 10.55
CA SER A 9 -6.73 10.24 10.68
C SER A 9 -7.32 9.90 9.32
N VAL A 10 -7.14 10.77 8.32
CA VAL A 10 -7.60 10.49 6.98
C VAL A 10 -6.78 9.35 6.38
N LEU A 11 -5.49 9.32 6.70
CA LEU A 11 -4.61 8.26 6.23
C LEU A 11 -5.01 6.90 6.82
N TYR A 12 -5.44 6.86 8.08
CA TYR A 12 -5.94 5.62 8.69
C TYR A 12 -7.16 5.11 7.94
N GLU A 13 -8.02 6.00 7.55
CA GLU A 13 -9.21 5.65 6.77
C GLU A 13 -8.80 5.11 5.40
N LEU A 14 -7.85 5.76 4.75
CA LEU A 14 -7.35 5.30 3.47
C LEU A 14 -6.73 3.91 3.60
N LEU A 15 -5.99 3.70 4.68
CA LEU A 15 -5.35 2.41 4.94
C LEU A 15 -6.40 1.30 4.98
N ALA A 16 -7.50 1.54 5.68
CA ALA A 16 -8.58 0.56 5.75
C ALA A 16 -9.15 0.27 4.37
N LEU A 17 -9.38 1.30 3.57
CA LEU A 17 -9.92 1.14 2.23
C LEU A 17 -8.97 0.39 1.30
N ALA A 18 -7.68 0.73 1.38
CA ALA A 18 -6.68 0.09 0.54
C ALA A 18 -6.51 -1.38 0.91
N ASN A 19 -6.40 -1.67 2.20
CA ASN A 19 -6.19 -3.04 2.66
C ASN A 19 -7.37 -3.95 2.33
N GLU A 20 -8.56 -3.40 2.26
CA GLU A 20 -9.74 -4.17 1.89
C GLU A 20 -9.62 -4.74 0.47
N ARG A 21 -8.85 -4.08 -0.38
CA ARG A 21 -8.68 -4.50 -1.77
C ARG A 21 -7.47 -5.39 -2.00
N LEU A 22 -6.65 -5.60 -0.98
CA LEU A 22 -5.46 -6.41 -1.12
C LEU A 22 -5.77 -7.86 -0.81
N TRP A 23 -5.32 -8.74 -1.68
CA TRP A 23 -5.44 -10.17 -1.45
C TRP A 23 -4.26 -10.69 -0.63
N LEU A 24 -3.06 -10.22 -0.96
CA LEU A 24 -1.83 -10.64 -0.29
C LEU A 24 -1.14 -9.44 0.31
N GLY A 25 -0.69 -9.59 1.55
CA GLY A 25 -0.01 -8.51 2.24
C GLY A 25 -0.96 -7.41 2.69
N HIS A 26 -0.39 -6.35 3.19
CA HIS A 26 -1.19 -5.21 3.62
C HIS A 26 -0.28 -3.99 3.76
N PHE A 27 -0.90 -2.82 3.76
CA PHE A 27 -0.19 -1.59 4.06
C PHE A 27 -0.26 -1.32 5.55
N ASP A 28 0.80 -0.72 6.07
CA ASP A 28 0.88 -0.38 7.47
C ASP A 28 1.56 0.98 7.58
N LEU A 29 1.46 1.61 8.74
CA LEU A 29 2.06 2.92 8.97
C LEU A 29 3.11 2.81 10.06
N ALA A 30 4.25 3.46 9.83
CA ALA A 30 5.30 3.49 10.83
C ALA A 30 4.82 4.24 12.08
N ALA A 31 5.20 3.75 13.26
CA ALA A 31 4.72 4.32 14.51
C ALA A 31 5.11 5.79 14.69
N GLY A 32 6.30 6.17 14.23
CA GLY A 32 6.78 7.52 14.46
C GLY A 32 6.18 8.57 13.52
N ASP A 33 6.48 8.45 12.24
CA ASP A 33 6.10 9.45 11.25
C ASP A 33 4.89 9.06 10.41
N ALA A 34 4.30 7.91 10.69
CA ALA A 34 3.14 7.38 9.97
C ALA A 34 3.42 7.13 8.48
N SER A 35 4.69 6.94 8.11
CA SER A 35 4.99 6.69 6.70
C SER A 35 4.46 5.32 6.29
N PRO A 36 3.83 5.23 5.10
CA PRO A 36 3.26 3.97 4.64
C PRO A 36 4.33 2.95 4.23
N SER A 37 4.04 1.69 4.48
CA SER A 37 4.89 0.60 4.03
C SER A 37 4.02 -0.58 3.66
N PHE A 38 4.49 -1.38 2.72
CA PHE A 38 3.81 -2.62 2.36
C PHE A 38 4.47 -3.76 3.12
N ARG A 39 3.65 -4.62 3.73
CA ARG A 39 4.14 -5.73 4.54
C ARG A 39 3.51 -7.03 4.07
N TYR A 40 4.32 -8.07 4.04
CA TYR A 40 3.89 -9.38 3.61
C TYR A 40 4.69 -10.42 4.38
N ALA A 41 4.02 -11.33 5.02
CA ALA A 41 4.67 -12.38 5.81
C ALA A 41 4.40 -13.74 5.17
N VAL A 42 5.42 -14.59 5.16
CA VAL A 42 5.33 -15.93 4.59
C VAL A 42 5.78 -16.94 5.62
N LEU A 43 5.00 -18.00 5.77
CA LEU A 43 5.38 -19.11 6.63
C LEU A 43 6.19 -20.10 5.81
N LEU A 44 7.36 -20.43 6.31
CA LEU A 44 8.27 -21.36 5.62
C LEU A 44 8.28 -22.72 6.30
N ARG A 45 7.11 -23.26 6.51
CA ARG A 45 7.00 -24.55 7.18
C ARG A 45 7.57 -25.66 6.29
N GLY A 46 8.49 -26.42 6.85
CA GLY A 46 9.06 -27.54 6.11
C GLY A 46 10.18 -27.21 5.15
N ILE A 47 10.55 -25.93 5.04
CA ILE A 47 11.66 -25.54 4.17
C ILE A 47 12.56 -24.57 4.94
N GLY A 48 13.84 -24.57 4.59
CA GLY A 48 14.82 -23.78 5.32
C GLY A 48 14.84 -22.31 4.93
N MET A 49 14.44 -21.98 3.72
CA MET A 49 14.43 -20.61 3.25
C MET A 49 13.50 -20.49 2.04
N ALA A 50 13.15 -19.26 1.69
CA ALA A 50 12.35 -19.02 0.50
C ALA A 50 13.16 -19.32 -0.74
N SER A 51 12.52 -19.82 -1.77
CA SER A 51 13.15 -20.03 -3.06
C SER A 51 13.38 -18.70 -3.76
N ALA A 52 14.24 -18.70 -4.77
CA ALA A 52 14.48 -17.51 -5.58
C ALA A 52 13.16 -17.03 -6.21
N GLU A 53 12.36 -17.98 -6.68
CA GLU A 53 11.07 -17.64 -7.29
C GLU A 53 10.11 -17.02 -6.29
N GLN A 54 10.10 -17.52 -5.06
CA GLN A 54 9.24 -16.93 -4.02
C GLN A 54 9.65 -15.50 -3.69
N VAL A 55 10.95 -15.27 -3.60
CA VAL A 55 11.45 -13.92 -3.33
C VAL A 55 11.10 -12.98 -4.48
N GLU A 56 11.25 -13.44 -5.70
CA GLU A 56 10.92 -12.67 -6.89
C GLU A 56 9.44 -12.29 -6.88
N ASP A 57 8.57 -13.25 -6.58
CA ASP A 57 7.14 -13.00 -6.51
C ASP A 57 6.81 -11.98 -5.43
N LEU A 58 7.45 -12.09 -4.27
CA LEU A 58 7.22 -11.15 -3.18
C LEU A 58 7.60 -9.73 -3.59
N VAL A 59 8.74 -9.58 -4.26
CA VAL A 59 9.19 -8.27 -4.71
C VAL A 59 8.23 -7.71 -5.75
N ASP A 60 7.81 -8.55 -6.70
CA ASP A 60 6.89 -8.11 -7.75
C ASP A 60 5.55 -7.66 -7.17
N ILE A 61 5.03 -8.42 -6.21
CA ILE A 61 3.76 -8.08 -5.56
C ILE A 61 3.91 -6.75 -4.83
N ALA A 62 4.99 -6.60 -4.06
CA ALA A 62 5.21 -5.37 -3.30
C ALA A 62 5.30 -4.16 -4.22
N LEU A 63 6.05 -4.26 -5.30
CA LEU A 63 6.21 -3.16 -6.24
C LEU A 63 4.90 -2.82 -6.93
N SER A 64 4.17 -3.84 -7.37
CA SER A 64 2.89 -3.63 -8.06
C SER A 64 1.87 -2.96 -7.16
N GLU A 65 1.75 -3.43 -5.93
CA GLU A 65 0.77 -2.85 -5.03
C GLU A 65 1.18 -1.44 -4.58
N CYS A 66 2.46 -1.21 -4.37
CA CYS A 66 2.93 0.13 -4.03
C CYS A 66 2.66 1.11 -5.17
N GLU A 67 2.93 0.71 -6.40
CA GLU A 67 2.64 1.56 -7.55
C GLU A 67 1.17 1.82 -7.72
N ARG A 68 0.36 0.82 -7.48
CA ARG A 68 -1.08 0.92 -7.63
C ARG A 68 -1.70 1.91 -6.66
N PHE A 69 -1.26 1.89 -5.41
CA PHE A 69 -1.86 2.69 -4.36
C PHE A 69 -1.11 3.99 -4.04
N TYR A 70 0.09 4.15 -4.57
CA TYR A 70 0.87 5.34 -4.29
C TYR A 70 0.12 6.65 -4.60
N PRO A 71 -0.58 6.76 -5.74
CA PRO A 71 -1.34 7.98 -6.02
C PRO A 71 -2.39 8.30 -4.96
N ALA A 72 -3.02 7.28 -4.37
CA ALA A 72 -4.00 7.51 -3.32
C ALA A 72 -3.32 8.10 -2.09
N PHE A 73 -2.17 7.55 -1.70
CA PHE A 73 -1.42 8.07 -0.58
C PHE A 73 -0.99 9.52 -0.82
N GLN A 74 -0.54 9.83 -2.03
CA GLN A 74 -0.15 11.20 -2.37
C GLN A 74 -1.32 12.15 -2.24
N LEU A 75 -2.50 11.76 -2.72
CA LEU A 75 -3.68 12.61 -2.67
C LEU A 75 -4.11 12.89 -1.24
N VAL A 76 -4.00 11.92 -0.36
CA VAL A 76 -4.36 12.11 1.05
C VAL A 76 -3.30 12.91 1.78
N ILE A 77 -2.03 12.54 1.62
CA ILE A 77 -0.95 13.14 2.41
C ILE A 77 -0.66 14.57 1.97
N TRP A 78 -0.55 14.80 0.67
CA TRP A 78 -0.16 16.10 0.14
C TRP A 78 -1.28 16.84 -0.57
N GLY A 79 -2.24 16.10 -1.12
CA GLY A 79 -3.32 16.71 -1.88
C GLY A 79 -4.51 17.16 -1.07
N GLY A 80 -4.55 16.81 0.21
CA GLY A 80 -5.65 17.21 1.08
C GLY A 80 -7.00 16.57 0.78
N LYS A 81 -7.00 15.47 0.04
CA LYS A 81 -8.25 14.82 -0.36
C LYS A 81 -8.77 13.86 0.70
N PRO A 82 -10.10 13.64 0.72
CA PRO A 82 -10.67 12.61 1.59
C PRO A 82 -10.26 11.23 1.11
N ALA A 83 -10.25 10.25 2.01
CA ALA A 83 -9.80 8.91 1.70
C ALA A 83 -10.60 8.27 0.58
N GLU A 84 -11.92 8.42 0.59
CA GLU A 84 -12.75 7.80 -0.43
C GLU A 84 -12.50 8.38 -1.82
N GLU A 85 -12.32 9.68 -1.88
CA GLU A 85 -12.03 10.34 -3.16
C GLU A 85 -10.66 9.92 -3.68
N ALA A 86 -9.67 9.85 -2.80
CA ALA A 86 -8.32 9.43 -3.16
C ALA A 86 -8.33 8.01 -3.69
N MET A 87 -9.07 7.13 -3.02
CA MET A 87 -9.18 5.75 -3.43
C MET A 87 -9.87 5.61 -4.79
N ALA A 88 -10.97 6.33 -4.98
CA ALA A 88 -11.68 6.30 -6.25
C ALA A 88 -10.77 6.73 -7.40
N THR A 89 -10.00 7.79 -7.19
CA THR A 89 -9.08 8.29 -8.21
C THR A 89 -7.99 7.27 -8.52
N ALA A 90 -7.43 6.66 -7.48
CA ALA A 90 -6.36 5.69 -7.67
C ALA A 90 -6.82 4.42 -8.35
N MET A 91 -8.09 4.07 -8.18
CA MET A 91 -8.62 2.84 -8.78
C MET A 91 -9.08 3.02 -10.22
N ILE A 92 -9.01 4.24 -10.75
CA ILE A 92 -9.29 4.45 -12.15
C ILE A 92 -8.14 3.81 -12.94
N GLU A 93 -8.50 2.86 -13.79
CA GLU A 93 -7.49 2.11 -14.51
C GLU A 93 -6.77 2.99 -15.50
N PRO A 94 -5.46 3.01 -15.48
CA PRO A 94 -4.72 3.80 -16.47
C PRO A 94 -4.97 3.25 -17.86
N ILE A 95 -5.39 4.12 -18.72
CA ILE A 95 -5.75 3.70 -20.07
C ILE A 95 -4.55 3.13 -20.81
N GLY A 96 -3.40 3.66 -20.57
CA GLY A 96 -2.22 3.25 -21.27
C GLY A 96 -1.74 1.86 -20.92
N GLU A 97 -2.34 1.27 -19.94
CA GLU A 97 -1.98 -0.04 -19.52
C GLU A 97 -2.31 -1.11 -20.52
N ALA A 98 -3.28 -0.90 -21.27
CA ALA A 98 -3.80 -1.94 -22.14
C ALA A 98 -2.78 -2.55 -23.08
#